data_297be0b01a1f6e766da900dcc1dbc0bd
#
_entry.id   297be0b01a1f6e766da900dcc1dbc0bd
#
_cell.length_a   1.000
_cell.length_b   1.000
_cell.length_c   1.000
_cell.angle_alpha   90.00
_cell.angle_beta   90.00
_cell.angle_gamma   90.00
#
_symmetry.space_group_name_H-M   'P 1'
#
loop_
_entity.id
_entity.type
_entity.pdbx_description
1 polymer ?
#
loop_
_entity_poly.entity_id
_entity_poly.type
_entity_poly.pdbx_seq_one_letter_code
_entity_poly.pdbx_strand_id
1 'polypeptide(L)'
;MLNLEEVKEELNKISKKMRTGKLMKNDDIIEKLSDYEHDRWSRWQKHLFSKCKTNSDGSLTIPKEFVDRWTKQMNTKYDDLSEEEKNKYRKEAVRILKCLDSKVSSNE
;
A
#
# COMPACT_ATOMS: atom_id res chain seq x y z
N MET A 1 -4.95 14.88 1.65
CA MET A 1 -4.51 13.80 2.56
C MET A 1 -5.70 12.97 3.00
N LEU A 2 -5.55 11.64 2.96
CA LEU A 2 -6.64 10.76 3.33
C LEU A 2 -6.78 10.65 4.85
N ASN A 3 -7.99 10.65 5.32
CA ASN A 3 -8.25 10.46 6.73
C ASN A 3 -9.14 9.23 6.94
N LEU A 4 -9.39 8.90 8.18
CA LEU A 4 -10.15 7.71 8.52
C LEU A 4 -11.56 7.71 7.96
N GLU A 5 -12.20 8.87 7.93
CA GLU A 5 -13.57 8.97 7.40
C GLU A 5 -13.61 8.67 5.92
N GLU A 6 -12.61 9.13 5.16
CA GLU A 6 -12.54 8.85 3.73
C GLU A 6 -12.33 7.37 3.47
N VAL A 7 -11.51 6.71 4.31
CA VAL A 7 -11.30 5.26 4.19
C VAL A 7 -12.60 4.53 4.47
N LYS A 8 -13.35 4.96 5.49
CA LYS A 8 -14.63 4.34 5.83
C LYS A 8 -15.63 4.47 4.70
N GLU A 9 -15.65 5.62 4.02
CA GLU A 9 -16.54 5.80 2.88
C GLU A 9 -16.21 4.84 1.75
N GLU A 10 -14.92 4.65 1.47
CA GLU A 10 -14.51 3.69 0.43
C GLU A 10 -14.90 2.27 0.82
N LEU A 11 -14.71 1.92 2.10
CA LEU A 11 -15.09 0.61 2.60
C LEU A 11 -16.59 0.38 2.46
N ASN A 12 -17.40 1.40 2.77
CA ASN A 12 -18.85 1.30 2.64
C ASN A 12 -19.28 1.04 1.21
N LYS A 13 -18.61 1.67 0.24
CA LYS A 13 -18.90 1.44 -1.17
C LYS A 13 -18.64 -0.01 -1.55
N ILE A 14 -17.51 -0.55 -1.12
CA ILE A 14 -17.14 -1.94 -1.40
C ILE A 14 -18.15 -2.88 -0.74
N SER A 15 -18.48 -2.65 0.53
CA SER A 15 -19.44 -3.49 1.25
C SER A 15 -20.80 -3.52 0.55
N LYS A 16 -21.22 -2.36 0.05
CA LYS A 16 -22.48 -2.27 -0.66
C LYS A 16 -22.48 -3.12 -1.93
N LYS A 17 -21.37 -3.08 -2.67
CA LYS A 17 -21.23 -3.91 -3.87
C LYS A 17 -21.25 -5.39 -3.54
N MET A 18 -20.64 -5.77 -2.45
CA MET A 18 -20.65 -7.16 -2.01
C MET A 18 -22.07 -7.65 -1.74
N ARG A 19 -22.88 -6.81 -1.08
CA ARG A 19 -24.25 -7.16 -0.78
C ARG A 19 -25.13 -7.29 -2.03
N THR A 20 -24.76 -6.60 -3.10
CA THR A 20 -25.52 -6.65 -4.34
C THR A 20 -25.00 -7.70 -5.32
N GLY A 21 -23.98 -8.44 -4.91
CA GLY A 21 -23.40 -9.48 -5.76
C GLY A 21 -22.57 -8.97 -6.93
N LYS A 22 -22.16 -7.73 -6.88
CA LYS A 22 -21.38 -7.12 -7.97
C LYS A 22 -19.88 -7.25 -7.79
N LEU A 23 -19.45 -7.91 -6.74
CA LEU A 23 -18.04 -8.09 -6.50
C LEU A 23 -17.47 -9.16 -7.44
N MET A 24 -16.17 -9.01 -7.74
CA MET A 24 -15.47 -9.99 -8.56
C MET A 24 -15.46 -11.38 -7.92
N LYS A 25 -15.25 -12.40 -8.74
CA LYS A 25 -15.05 -13.75 -8.25
C LYS A 25 -13.78 -13.82 -7.43
N ASN A 26 -13.70 -14.81 -6.53
CA ASN A 26 -12.54 -14.97 -5.66
C ASN A 26 -11.21 -15.04 -6.39
N ASP A 27 -11.17 -15.79 -7.50
CA ASP A 27 -9.93 -15.90 -8.28
C ASP A 27 -9.49 -14.56 -8.84
N ASP A 28 -10.44 -13.76 -9.31
CA ASP A 28 -10.13 -12.43 -9.83
C ASP A 28 -9.63 -11.51 -8.72
N ILE A 29 -10.22 -11.63 -7.54
CA ILE A 29 -9.79 -10.85 -6.39
C ILE A 29 -8.36 -11.19 -6.02
N ILE A 30 -8.04 -12.49 -5.98
CA ILE A 30 -6.69 -12.94 -5.65
C ILE A 30 -5.68 -12.40 -6.65
N GLU A 31 -6.00 -12.50 -7.94
CA GLU A 31 -5.08 -12.01 -8.97
C GLU A 31 -4.88 -10.50 -8.89
N LYS A 32 -5.94 -9.77 -8.66
CA LYS A 32 -5.84 -8.31 -8.56
C LYS A 32 -5.05 -7.88 -7.33
N LEU A 33 -5.28 -8.53 -6.21
CA LEU A 33 -4.52 -8.22 -4.99
C LEU A 33 -3.04 -8.62 -5.13
N SER A 34 -2.79 -9.75 -5.81
CA SER A 34 -1.42 -10.19 -6.04
C SER A 34 -0.67 -9.21 -6.93
N ASP A 35 -1.31 -8.74 -7.98
CA ASP A 35 -0.73 -7.73 -8.86
C ASP A 35 -0.46 -6.44 -8.10
N TYR A 36 -1.41 -6.03 -7.26
CA TYR A 36 -1.23 -4.84 -6.44
C TYR A 36 -0.06 -4.99 -5.46
N GLU A 37 0.05 -6.16 -4.83
CA GLU A 37 1.14 -6.40 -3.88
C GLU A 37 2.49 -6.35 -4.56
N HIS A 38 2.60 -6.89 -5.77
CA HIS A 38 3.84 -6.81 -6.52
C HIS A 38 4.19 -5.36 -6.85
N ASP A 39 3.21 -4.59 -7.28
CA ASP A 39 3.40 -3.17 -7.58
C ASP A 39 3.86 -2.41 -6.33
N ARG A 40 3.23 -2.70 -5.19
CA ARG A 40 3.57 -2.07 -3.93
C ARG A 40 5.00 -2.41 -3.50
N TRP A 41 5.37 -3.68 -3.61
CA TRP A 41 6.72 -4.13 -3.30
C TRP A 41 7.73 -3.42 -4.20
N SER A 42 7.44 -3.33 -5.51
CA SER A 42 8.33 -2.68 -6.47
C SER A 42 8.51 -1.20 -6.17
N ARG A 43 7.42 -0.50 -5.82
CA ARG A 43 7.49 0.92 -5.48
C ARG A 43 8.36 1.14 -4.26
N TRP A 44 8.21 0.27 -3.26
CA TRP A 44 9.01 0.38 -2.04
C TRP A 44 10.49 0.11 -2.32
N GLN A 45 10.79 -0.93 -3.13
CA GLN A 45 12.18 -1.22 -3.47
C GLN A 45 12.83 -0.08 -4.24
N LYS A 46 12.11 0.53 -5.16
CA LYS A 46 12.62 1.68 -5.90
C LYS A 46 12.90 2.85 -4.95
N HIS A 47 12.02 3.08 -4.01
CA HIS A 47 12.20 4.13 -3.01
C HIS A 47 13.44 3.83 -2.15
N LEU A 48 13.55 2.62 -1.65
CA LEU A 48 14.67 2.19 -0.82
C LEU A 48 15.99 2.38 -1.58
N PHE A 49 16.06 1.87 -2.81
CA PHE A 49 17.26 1.97 -3.61
C PHE A 49 17.65 3.44 -3.86
N SER A 50 16.66 4.30 -4.05
CA SER A 50 16.92 5.73 -4.30
C SER A 50 17.54 6.44 -3.12
N LYS A 51 17.41 5.88 -1.91
CA LYS A 51 17.97 6.47 -0.69
C LYS A 51 19.34 5.90 -0.34
N CYS A 52 19.76 4.85 -1.04
CA CYS A 52 21.02 4.20 -0.73
C CYS A 52 22.18 4.80 -1.51
N LYS A 53 23.38 4.58 -0.98
CA LYS A 53 24.60 4.95 -1.68
C LYS A 53 25.00 3.78 -2.56
N THR A 54 25.30 4.04 -3.84
CA THR A 54 25.74 3.00 -4.76
C THR A 54 27.25 2.82 -4.63
N ASN A 55 27.68 1.60 -4.42
CA ASN A 55 29.11 1.27 -4.32
C ASN A 55 29.67 0.93 -5.71
N SER A 56 30.98 0.89 -5.81
CA SER A 56 31.64 0.67 -7.10
C SER A 56 31.32 -0.66 -7.77
N ASP A 57 30.97 -1.67 -6.97
CA ASP A 57 30.63 -2.99 -7.51
C ASP A 57 29.14 -3.15 -7.80
N GLY A 58 28.36 -2.09 -7.66
CA GLY A 58 26.93 -2.12 -7.89
C GLY A 58 26.10 -2.47 -6.67
N SER A 59 26.75 -2.78 -5.54
CA SER A 59 26.02 -3.02 -4.31
C SER A 59 25.56 -1.69 -3.72
N LEU A 60 24.63 -1.74 -2.77
CA LEU A 60 24.09 -0.54 -2.16
C LEU A 60 24.35 -0.53 -0.66
N THR A 61 24.59 0.65 -0.12
CA THR A 61 24.76 0.85 1.30
C THR A 61 23.63 1.75 1.79
N ILE A 62 22.91 1.33 2.82
CA ILE A 62 21.84 2.13 3.40
C ILE A 62 22.50 3.15 4.35
N PRO A 63 22.33 4.46 4.12
CA PRO A 63 22.88 5.47 5.04
C PRO A 63 22.31 5.30 6.45
N LYS A 64 23.14 5.57 7.44
CA LYS A 64 22.74 5.37 8.84
C LYS A 64 21.44 6.08 9.21
N GLU A 65 21.23 7.29 8.70
CA GLU A 65 20.00 8.02 9.02
C GLU A 65 18.74 7.25 8.62
N PHE A 66 18.80 6.52 7.51
CA PHE A 66 17.65 5.72 7.06
C PHE A 66 17.55 4.42 7.83
N VAL A 67 18.69 3.82 8.20
CA VAL A 67 18.67 2.64 9.05
C VAL A 67 17.97 2.98 10.36
N ASP A 68 18.33 4.12 10.96
CA ASP A 68 17.74 4.53 12.23
C ASP A 68 16.24 4.81 12.09
N ARG A 69 15.87 5.54 11.05
CA ARG A 69 14.47 5.89 10.80
C ARG A 69 13.60 4.66 10.57
N TRP A 70 14.06 3.79 9.67
CA TRP A 70 13.28 2.61 9.31
C TRP A 70 13.25 1.59 10.44
N THR A 71 14.35 1.49 11.21
CA THR A 71 14.38 0.61 12.38
C THR A 71 13.33 1.06 13.40
N LYS A 72 13.25 2.36 13.64
CA LYS A 72 12.26 2.90 14.57
C LYS A 72 10.84 2.62 14.06
N GLN A 73 10.62 2.86 12.77
CA GLN A 73 9.30 2.66 12.16
C GLN A 73 8.86 1.20 12.26
N MET A 74 9.76 0.26 11.92
CA MET A 74 9.39 -1.14 11.94
C MET A 74 9.17 -1.68 13.34
N ASN A 75 9.72 -1.03 14.35
CA ASN A 75 9.56 -1.44 15.73
C ASN A 75 8.49 -0.64 16.49
N THR A 76 7.74 0.19 15.77
CA THR A 76 6.67 1.00 16.36
C THR A 76 5.34 0.42 15.92
N LYS A 77 4.45 0.15 16.88
CA LYS A 77 3.13 -0.36 16.56
C LYS A 77 2.33 0.72 15.83
N TYR A 78 1.43 0.31 14.97
CA TYR A 78 0.61 1.24 14.20
C TYR A 78 -0.03 2.32 15.08
N ASP A 79 -0.61 1.93 16.22
CA ASP A 79 -1.30 2.88 17.09
C ASP A 79 -0.37 3.98 17.63
N ASP A 80 0.92 3.69 17.71
CA ASP A 80 1.90 4.63 18.24
C ASP A 80 2.59 5.46 17.15
N LEU A 81 2.25 5.24 15.90
CA LEU A 81 2.80 6.03 14.79
C LEU A 81 2.19 7.43 14.78
N SER A 82 2.89 8.37 14.18
CA SER A 82 2.35 9.71 13.99
C SER A 82 1.18 9.67 13.01
N GLU A 83 0.33 10.70 13.06
CA GLU A 83 -0.78 10.78 12.11
C GLU A 83 -0.30 10.84 10.67
N GLU A 84 0.83 11.48 10.44
CA GLU A 84 1.42 11.54 9.10
C GLU A 84 1.78 10.15 8.60
N GLU A 85 2.42 9.35 9.44
CA GLU A 85 2.77 7.98 9.08
C GLU A 85 1.54 7.10 8.90
N LYS A 86 0.57 7.22 9.80
CA LYS A 86 -0.68 6.49 9.67
C LYS A 86 -1.39 6.81 8.35
N ASN A 87 -1.35 8.08 7.95
CA ASN A 87 -1.99 8.48 6.70
C ASN A 87 -1.36 7.83 5.47
N LYS A 88 -0.07 7.55 5.52
CA LYS A 88 0.57 6.83 4.41
C LYS A 88 -0.01 5.43 4.27
N TYR A 89 -0.22 4.75 5.39
CA TYR A 89 -0.82 3.42 5.39
C TYR A 89 -2.29 3.47 5.00
N ARG A 90 -3.00 4.53 5.41
CA ARG A 90 -4.40 4.72 5.04
C ARG A 90 -4.56 4.90 3.54
N LYS A 91 -3.61 5.61 2.91
CA LYS A 91 -3.61 5.75 1.45
C LYS A 91 -3.45 4.40 0.76
N GLU A 92 -2.57 3.53 1.28
CA GLU A 92 -2.41 2.20 0.72
C GLU A 92 -3.68 1.39 0.89
N ALA A 93 -4.34 1.51 2.05
CA ALA A 93 -5.60 0.81 2.29
C ALA A 93 -6.66 1.24 1.27
N VAL A 94 -6.75 2.52 0.98
CA VAL A 94 -7.69 3.01 -0.02
C VAL A 94 -7.35 2.48 -1.40
N ARG A 95 -6.06 2.40 -1.75
CA ARG A 95 -5.64 1.84 -3.03
C ARG A 95 -6.06 0.38 -3.16
N ILE A 96 -5.94 -0.38 -2.07
CA ILE A 96 -6.36 -1.78 -2.06
C ILE A 96 -7.86 -1.87 -2.29
N LEU A 97 -8.64 -1.03 -1.61
CA LEU A 97 -10.08 -1.00 -1.78
C LEU A 97 -10.46 -0.65 -3.22
N LYS A 98 -9.78 0.32 -3.80
CA LYS A 98 -10.03 0.69 -5.19
C LYS A 98 -9.66 -0.42 -6.14
N CYS A 99 -8.63 -1.18 -5.82
CA CYS A 99 -8.23 -2.33 -6.62
C CYS A 99 -9.37 -3.34 -6.69
N LEU A 100 -10.03 -3.59 -5.56
CA LEU A 100 -11.18 -4.51 -5.52
C LEU A 100 -12.40 -3.94 -6.25
N ASP A 101 -12.54 -2.62 -6.22
CA ASP A 101 -13.68 -1.96 -6.84
C ASP A 101 -13.52 -1.79 -8.34
N SER A 102 -12.29 -1.73 -8.80
CA SER A 102 -12.00 -1.35 -10.18
C SER A 102 -12.11 -2.45 -11.18
N LYS A 103 -12.69 -3.54 -10.82
CA LYS A 103 -12.83 -4.63 -11.74
C LYS A 103 -13.35 -4.17 -13.03
N VAL A 104 -14.09 -3.18 -12.91
CA VAL A 104 -14.69 -2.70 -14.00
C VAL A 104 -13.88 -2.33 -15.10
N SER A 105 -12.99 -1.75 -14.85
CA SER A 105 -12.27 -1.32 -15.86
C SER A 105 -11.60 -2.29 -16.55
N SER A 106 -11.55 -2.73 -16.55
CA SER A 106 -10.96 -3.33 -17.21
C SER A 106 -11.20 -3.82 -18.25
N ASN A 107 -11.56 -3.68 -18.43
CA ASN A 107 -11.74 -4.16 -19.19
C ASN A 107 -11.82 -3.86 -19.98
N GLU A 108 -11.71 -3.51 -19.95
CA GLU A 108 -11.78 -3.46 -20.54
C GLU A 108 -11.65 -3.61 -21.04
#